data_60ac1737cd57bcc1c15d9150284d9c20
#
_entry.id   60ac1737cd57bcc1c15d9150284d9c20
#
_cell.length_a   1.000
_cell.length_b   1.000
_cell.length_c   1.000
_cell.angle_alpha   90.00
_cell.angle_beta   90.00
_cell.angle_gamma   90.00
#
_symmetry.space_group_name_H-M   'P 1'
#
loop_
_entity.id
_entity.type
_entity.pdbx_description
1 polymer ?
#
loop_
_entity_poly.entity_id
_entity_poly.type
_entity_poly.pdbx_seq_one_letter_code
_entity_poly.pdbx_strand_id
1 'polypeptide(L)'
;MEGEDEESDDDRAFSKASVWKRMAIVLAGPIVNIVFGLIVYYILVASVGIQFANPIDDTIINRLTYSGKATGEFIIAILDSIKTLFTGGASVDQMVGIVGISEIVVKTAGIANYINLMALISISLGITNLLPIPALDGGKILILVIEIIRRKQMKVETEAKIQMIGFSILLALSLIVTYNDIIRIL
;
A
#
# COMPACT_ATOMS: atom_id res chain seq x y z
N MET A 1 -2.81 12.51 14.14
CA MET A 1 -4.17 12.98 14.57
C MET A 1 -4.04 13.47 16.01
N GLU A 2 -4.93 14.37 16.46
CA GLU A 2 -4.87 14.84 17.85
C GLU A 2 -5.08 13.69 18.82
N GLY A 3 -4.19 13.52 19.82
CA GLY A 3 -4.22 12.42 20.77
C GLY A 3 -3.74 11.07 20.21
N GLU A 4 -3.01 11.05 19.09
CA GLU A 4 -2.43 9.84 18.51
C GLU A 4 -1.03 9.56 19.09
N ASP A 5 -0.17 10.55 19.08
CA ASP A 5 1.22 10.43 19.53
C ASP A 5 1.48 11.15 20.86
N GLU A 6 0.52 11.95 21.35
CA GLU A 6 0.58 12.69 22.61
C GLU A 6 -0.73 12.56 23.36
N GLU A 7 -0.69 12.70 24.70
CA GLU A 7 -1.90 12.79 25.51
C GLU A 7 -2.66 14.08 25.21
N SER A 8 -3.95 13.98 24.89
CA SER A 8 -4.82 15.13 24.66
C SER A 8 -6.03 15.08 25.59
N ASP A 9 -6.38 16.26 26.14
CA ASP A 9 -7.55 16.44 26.97
C ASP A 9 -8.86 16.57 26.17
N ASP A 10 -8.81 16.73 24.84
CA ASP A 10 -9.98 16.82 23.98
C ASP A 10 -10.78 15.51 24.00
N ASP A 11 -12.08 15.58 24.26
CA ASP A 11 -12.98 14.41 24.26
C ASP A 11 -13.09 13.73 22.90
N ARG A 12 -12.69 14.41 21.80
CA ARG A 12 -12.67 13.89 20.45
C ARG A 12 -11.32 13.32 20.05
N ALA A 13 -10.34 13.30 20.95
CA ALA A 13 -9.02 12.80 20.68
C ALA A 13 -9.05 11.32 20.26
N PHE A 14 -8.14 10.93 19.37
CA PHE A 14 -8.02 9.56 18.87
C PHE A 14 -7.88 8.53 20.01
N SER A 15 -7.09 8.83 21.03
CA SER A 15 -6.87 7.97 22.21
C SER A 15 -8.14 7.69 23.02
N LYS A 16 -9.11 8.63 23.02
CA LYS A 16 -10.41 8.48 23.73
C LYS A 16 -11.48 7.76 22.89
N ALA A 17 -11.26 7.57 21.59
CA ALA A 17 -12.17 6.84 20.73
C ALA A 17 -12.17 5.33 21.03
N SER A 18 -13.31 4.66 20.81
CA SER A 18 -13.36 3.20 20.94
C SER A 18 -12.38 2.52 19.98
N VAL A 19 -11.83 1.36 20.37
CA VAL A 19 -10.83 0.62 19.59
C VAL A 19 -11.30 0.36 18.15
N TRP A 20 -12.58 0.05 17.97
CA TRP A 20 -13.15 -0.17 16.64
C TRP A 20 -13.17 1.09 15.77
N LYS A 21 -13.43 2.27 16.37
CA LYS A 21 -13.33 3.55 15.65
C LYS A 21 -11.89 3.87 15.29
N ARG A 22 -10.96 3.66 16.21
CA ARG A 22 -9.51 3.85 15.97
C ARG A 22 -9.04 2.93 14.83
N MET A 23 -9.45 1.66 14.83
CA MET A 23 -9.13 0.71 13.77
C MET A 23 -9.71 1.13 12.41
N ALA A 24 -10.96 1.57 12.37
CA ALA A 24 -11.58 2.07 11.14
C ALA A 24 -10.86 3.30 10.58
N ILE A 25 -10.44 4.22 11.44
CA ILE A 25 -9.69 5.43 11.05
C ILE A 25 -8.34 5.04 10.43
N VAL A 26 -7.58 4.16 11.10
CA VAL A 26 -6.26 3.70 10.61
C VAL A 26 -6.39 2.92 9.30
N LEU A 27 -7.41 2.07 9.15
CA LEU A 27 -7.65 1.30 7.93
C LEU A 27 -8.11 2.16 6.75
N ALA A 28 -8.71 3.33 7.00
CA ALA A 28 -9.28 4.15 5.93
C ALA A 28 -8.23 4.58 4.90
N GLY A 29 -7.03 4.98 5.31
CA GLY A 29 -5.95 5.38 4.41
C GLY A 29 -5.55 4.28 3.42
N PRO A 30 -5.08 3.14 3.93
CA PRO A 30 -4.71 2.00 3.07
C PRO A 30 -5.85 1.51 2.16
N ILE A 31 -7.08 1.40 2.69
CA ILE A 31 -8.24 0.96 1.91
C ILE A 31 -8.53 1.94 0.78
N VAL A 32 -8.52 3.24 1.04
CA VAL A 32 -8.75 4.26 0.00
C VAL A 32 -7.69 4.14 -1.10
N ASN A 33 -6.43 3.96 -0.77
CA ASN A 33 -5.35 3.79 -1.75
C ASN A 33 -5.57 2.54 -2.63
N ILE A 34 -5.94 1.41 -2.02
CA ILE A 34 -6.22 0.16 -2.75
C ILE A 34 -7.43 0.35 -3.66
N VAL A 35 -8.55 0.84 -3.13
CA VAL A 35 -9.80 1.02 -3.89
C VAL A 35 -9.59 2.02 -5.04
N PHE A 36 -8.93 3.15 -4.78
CA PHE A 36 -8.59 4.13 -5.81
C PHE A 36 -7.75 3.51 -6.93
N GLY A 37 -6.67 2.81 -6.59
CA GLY A 37 -5.81 2.19 -7.58
C GLY A 37 -6.53 1.12 -8.41
N LEU A 38 -7.38 0.28 -7.78
CA LEU A 38 -8.19 -0.71 -8.50
C LEU A 38 -9.20 -0.08 -9.45
N ILE A 39 -9.87 1.00 -9.04
CA ILE A 39 -10.81 1.74 -9.89
C ILE A 39 -10.08 2.33 -11.09
N VAL A 40 -8.94 2.99 -10.85
CA VAL A 40 -8.14 3.60 -11.92
C VAL A 40 -7.64 2.53 -12.90
N TYR A 41 -7.14 1.41 -12.41
CA TYR A 41 -6.69 0.28 -13.25
C TYR A 41 -7.84 -0.30 -14.08
N TYR A 42 -8.99 -0.54 -13.45
CA TYR A 42 -10.19 -1.04 -14.13
C TYR A 42 -10.63 -0.11 -15.27
N ILE A 43 -10.72 1.20 -15.01
CA ILE A 43 -11.10 2.20 -16.02
C ILE A 43 -10.06 2.26 -17.14
N LEU A 44 -8.79 2.21 -16.81
CA LEU A 44 -7.72 2.22 -17.80
C LEU A 44 -7.82 1.02 -18.73
N VAL A 45 -7.96 -0.19 -18.20
CA VAL A 45 -8.09 -1.40 -19.00
C VAL A 45 -9.36 -1.34 -19.86
N ALA A 46 -10.49 -0.88 -19.32
CA ALA A 46 -11.74 -0.76 -20.08
C ALA A 46 -11.64 0.26 -21.22
N SER A 47 -10.87 1.34 -21.06
CA SER A 47 -10.79 2.42 -22.04
C SER A 47 -9.75 2.19 -23.14
N VAL A 48 -8.54 1.75 -22.79
CA VAL A 48 -7.41 1.66 -23.72
C VAL A 48 -6.62 0.35 -23.64
N GLY A 49 -6.81 -0.45 -22.59
CA GLY A 49 -5.98 -1.63 -22.31
C GLY A 49 -6.35 -2.88 -23.12
N ILE A 50 -7.43 -2.88 -23.89
CA ILE A 50 -7.93 -4.05 -24.59
C ILE A 50 -7.90 -3.83 -26.09
N GLN A 51 -7.26 -4.76 -26.81
CA GLN A 51 -7.34 -4.91 -28.26
C GLN A 51 -7.97 -6.26 -28.57
N PHE A 52 -9.19 -6.25 -29.08
CA PHE A 52 -9.85 -7.47 -29.54
C PHE A 52 -9.32 -7.85 -30.94
N ALA A 53 -9.01 -9.13 -31.12
CA ALA A 53 -8.56 -9.64 -32.43
C ALA A 53 -9.66 -9.52 -33.50
N ASN A 54 -10.94 -9.56 -33.11
CA ASN A 54 -12.08 -9.39 -33.97
C ASN A 54 -12.85 -8.12 -33.55
N PRO A 55 -13.02 -7.09 -34.43
CA PRO A 55 -13.75 -5.87 -34.12
C PRO A 55 -15.21 -6.08 -33.67
N ILE A 56 -15.84 -7.19 -34.04
CA ILE A 56 -17.21 -7.54 -33.63
C ILE A 56 -17.28 -7.80 -32.12
N ASP A 57 -16.19 -8.26 -31.51
CA ASP A 57 -16.11 -8.55 -30.07
C ASP A 57 -15.86 -7.29 -29.23
N ASP A 58 -15.55 -6.17 -29.86
CA ASP A 58 -15.29 -4.89 -29.17
C ASP A 58 -16.60 -4.20 -28.76
N THR A 59 -17.30 -4.82 -27.84
CA THR A 59 -18.51 -4.28 -27.23
C THR A 59 -18.21 -3.71 -25.83
N ILE A 60 -19.04 -2.76 -25.39
CA ILE A 60 -18.92 -2.20 -24.03
C ILE A 60 -18.99 -3.33 -22.96
N ILE A 61 -19.88 -4.29 -23.15
CA ILE A 61 -20.05 -5.42 -22.22
C ILE A 61 -18.78 -6.27 -22.16
N ASN A 62 -18.19 -6.61 -23.31
CA ASN A 62 -16.97 -7.39 -23.37
C ASN A 62 -15.79 -6.62 -22.76
N ARG A 63 -15.68 -5.31 -23.01
CA ARG A 63 -14.67 -4.45 -22.37
C ARG A 63 -14.78 -4.45 -20.85
N LEU A 64 -15.97 -4.23 -20.30
CA LEU A 64 -16.22 -4.23 -18.86
C LEU A 64 -15.94 -5.61 -18.23
N THR A 65 -16.39 -6.68 -18.87
CA THR A 65 -16.18 -8.06 -18.38
C THR A 65 -14.69 -8.41 -18.36
N TYR A 66 -13.98 -8.10 -19.43
CA TYR A 66 -12.54 -8.35 -19.53
C TYR A 66 -11.75 -7.51 -18.51
N SER A 67 -12.11 -6.25 -18.34
CA SER A 67 -11.48 -5.38 -17.36
C SER A 67 -11.68 -5.89 -15.93
N GLY A 68 -12.85 -6.41 -15.62
CA GLY A 68 -13.12 -7.06 -14.33
C GLY A 68 -12.21 -8.28 -14.11
N LYS A 69 -12.07 -9.13 -15.14
CA LYS A 69 -11.17 -10.29 -15.09
C LYS A 69 -9.71 -9.87 -14.92
N ALA A 70 -9.23 -8.94 -15.73
CA ALA A 70 -7.86 -8.42 -15.65
C ALA A 70 -7.56 -7.78 -14.28
N THR A 71 -8.52 -7.04 -13.71
CA THR A 71 -8.37 -6.48 -12.36
C THR A 71 -8.30 -7.57 -11.30
N GLY A 72 -9.09 -8.64 -11.42
CA GLY A 72 -9.00 -9.80 -10.55
C GLY A 72 -7.65 -10.51 -10.62
N GLU A 73 -7.14 -10.75 -11.83
CA GLU A 73 -5.80 -11.33 -12.06
C GLU A 73 -4.69 -10.43 -11.49
N PHE A 74 -4.85 -9.11 -11.63
CA PHE A 74 -3.91 -8.14 -11.05
C PHE A 74 -3.88 -8.20 -9.52
N ILE A 75 -5.03 -8.31 -8.86
CA ILE A 75 -5.11 -8.50 -7.40
C ILE A 75 -4.37 -9.79 -6.99
N ILE A 76 -4.60 -10.89 -7.71
CA ILE A 76 -3.93 -12.18 -7.43
C ILE A 76 -2.41 -12.03 -7.58
N ALA A 77 -1.93 -11.40 -8.64
CA ALA A 77 -0.51 -11.16 -8.86
C ALA A 77 0.14 -10.36 -7.72
N ILE A 78 -0.56 -9.35 -7.18
CA ILE A 78 -0.09 -8.58 -6.04
C ILE A 78 -0.01 -9.44 -4.77
N LEU A 79 -1.05 -10.25 -4.49
CA LEU A 79 -1.06 -11.16 -3.34
C LEU A 79 0.06 -12.20 -3.43
N ASP A 80 0.34 -12.73 -4.61
CA ASP A 80 1.45 -13.66 -4.85
C ASP A 80 2.81 -12.96 -4.66
N SER A 81 2.95 -11.69 -5.06
CA SER A 81 4.15 -10.89 -4.82
C SER A 81 4.41 -10.70 -3.33
N ILE A 82 3.36 -10.40 -2.55
CA ILE A 82 3.45 -10.27 -1.09
C ILE A 82 3.85 -11.63 -0.47
N LYS A 83 3.20 -12.72 -0.89
CA LYS A 83 3.55 -14.06 -0.43
C LYS A 83 5.03 -14.36 -0.68
N THR A 84 5.54 -14.05 -1.87
CA THR A 84 6.94 -14.25 -2.24
C THR A 84 7.87 -13.44 -1.33
N LEU A 85 7.50 -12.21 -0.97
CA LEU A 85 8.25 -11.38 -0.03
C LEU A 85 8.39 -12.07 1.35
N PHE A 86 7.31 -12.64 1.88
CA PHE A 86 7.31 -13.31 3.19
C PHE A 86 7.92 -14.72 3.18
N THR A 87 7.94 -15.40 2.04
CA THR A 87 8.54 -16.74 1.90
C THR A 87 10.03 -16.72 1.58
N GLY A 88 10.64 -15.52 1.53
CA GLY A 88 12.07 -15.36 1.25
C GLY A 88 12.45 -15.53 -0.22
N GLY A 89 11.48 -15.52 -1.12
CA GLY A 89 11.72 -15.57 -2.57
C GLY A 89 12.14 -14.24 -3.18
N ALA A 90 12.01 -13.13 -2.43
CA ALA A 90 12.43 -11.81 -2.87
C ALA A 90 13.80 -11.46 -2.30
N SER A 91 14.71 -11.01 -3.15
CA SER A 91 16.01 -10.45 -2.74
C SER A 91 15.91 -8.92 -2.61
N VAL A 92 16.81 -8.32 -1.80
CA VAL A 92 16.89 -6.86 -1.66
C VAL A 92 17.17 -6.17 -2.99
N ASP A 93 17.88 -6.86 -3.90
CA ASP A 93 18.20 -6.35 -5.24
C ASP A 93 16.96 -6.21 -6.15
N GLN A 94 15.86 -6.89 -5.82
CA GLN A 94 14.58 -6.80 -6.53
C GLN A 94 13.68 -5.69 -5.97
N MET A 95 14.03 -5.12 -4.82
CA MET A 95 13.29 -4.00 -4.26
C MET A 95 13.62 -2.73 -5.03
N VAL A 96 12.61 -1.93 -5.27
CA VAL A 96 12.71 -0.64 -5.96
C VAL A 96 12.41 0.46 -4.96
N GLY A 97 13.40 1.29 -4.70
CA GLY A 97 13.27 2.44 -3.79
C GLY A 97 12.84 3.71 -4.53
N ILE A 98 12.97 4.85 -3.85
CA ILE A 98 12.54 6.16 -4.36
C ILE A 98 13.30 6.52 -5.65
N VAL A 99 14.59 6.21 -5.72
CA VAL A 99 15.43 6.51 -6.90
C VAL A 99 15.02 5.63 -8.07
N GLY A 100 14.82 4.34 -7.85
CA GLY A 100 14.38 3.42 -8.90
C GLY A 100 12.96 3.72 -9.39
N ILE A 101 12.02 4.09 -8.51
CA ILE A 101 10.68 4.57 -8.92
C ILE A 101 10.81 5.82 -9.79
N SER A 102 11.67 6.78 -9.42
CA SER A 102 11.91 7.98 -10.21
C SER A 102 12.43 7.66 -11.61
N GLU A 103 13.34 6.69 -11.73
CA GLU A 103 13.83 6.18 -13.01
C GLU A 103 12.70 5.59 -13.86
N ILE A 104 11.85 4.75 -13.27
CA ILE A 104 10.70 4.16 -13.94
C ILE A 104 9.75 5.26 -14.44
N VAL A 105 9.47 6.27 -13.62
CA VAL A 105 8.62 7.41 -13.99
C VAL A 105 9.19 8.15 -15.19
N VAL A 106 10.49 8.48 -15.17
CA VAL A 106 11.16 9.21 -16.28
C VAL A 106 11.17 8.39 -17.58
N LYS A 107 11.37 7.08 -17.48
CA LYS A 107 11.37 6.17 -18.64
C LYS A 107 9.98 5.82 -19.15
N THR A 108 8.93 6.07 -18.36
CA THR A 108 7.55 5.81 -18.75
C THR A 108 7.14 6.81 -19.83
N ALA A 109 6.60 6.33 -20.95
CA ALA A 109 6.09 7.14 -22.04
C ALA A 109 4.60 6.85 -22.27
N GLY A 110 3.86 7.91 -22.58
CA GLY A 110 2.43 7.80 -22.87
C GLY A 110 1.53 7.86 -21.62
N ILE A 111 0.43 8.57 -21.75
CA ILE A 111 -0.49 8.86 -20.64
C ILE A 111 -1.09 7.60 -20.00
N ALA A 112 -1.38 6.58 -20.82
CA ALA A 112 -1.92 5.31 -20.33
C ALA A 112 -0.94 4.59 -19.40
N ASN A 113 0.36 4.60 -19.74
CA ASN A 113 1.39 4.00 -18.91
C ASN A 113 1.60 4.76 -17.60
N TYR A 114 1.51 6.10 -17.61
CA TYR A 114 1.53 6.91 -16.38
C TYR A 114 0.35 6.61 -15.47
N ILE A 115 -0.86 6.47 -16.04
CA ILE A 115 -2.06 6.12 -15.26
C ILE A 115 -1.92 4.72 -14.68
N ASN A 116 -1.39 3.76 -15.45
CA ASN A 116 -1.12 2.40 -14.96
C ASN A 116 -0.11 2.39 -13.80
N LEU A 117 0.98 3.15 -13.96
CA LEU A 117 2.00 3.29 -12.92
C LEU A 117 1.42 3.94 -11.65
N MET A 118 0.58 4.96 -11.79
CA MET A 118 -0.11 5.60 -10.67
C MET A 118 -1.03 4.62 -9.94
N ALA A 119 -1.79 3.80 -10.67
CA ALA A 119 -2.63 2.77 -10.09
C ALA A 119 -1.81 1.73 -9.31
N LEU A 120 -0.70 1.25 -9.91
CA LEU A 120 0.22 0.30 -9.29
C LEU A 120 0.83 0.85 -8.00
N ILE A 121 1.35 2.08 -8.01
CA ILE A 121 1.92 2.73 -6.84
C ILE A 121 0.87 2.90 -5.74
N SER A 122 -0.35 3.32 -6.09
CA SER A 122 -1.43 3.51 -5.11
C SER A 122 -1.80 2.21 -4.42
N ILE A 123 -1.97 1.12 -5.17
CA ILE A 123 -2.27 -0.19 -4.61
C ILE A 123 -1.11 -0.70 -3.75
N SER A 124 0.12 -0.60 -4.25
CA SER A 124 1.31 -1.03 -3.53
C SER A 124 1.47 -0.28 -2.21
N LEU A 125 1.24 1.04 -2.20
CA LEU A 125 1.27 1.86 -0.98
C LEU A 125 0.20 1.43 0.01
N GLY A 126 -1.04 1.21 -0.44
CA GLY A 126 -2.12 0.74 0.42
C GLY A 126 -1.81 -0.61 1.06
N ILE A 127 -1.29 -1.55 0.28
CA ILE A 127 -0.94 -2.89 0.77
C ILE A 127 0.27 -2.87 1.70
N THR A 128 1.32 -2.13 1.33
CA THR A 128 2.52 -1.99 2.18
C THR A 128 2.14 -1.40 3.53
N ASN A 129 1.26 -0.40 3.56
CA ASN A 129 0.79 0.19 4.81
C ASN A 129 -0.02 -0.77 5.68
N LEU A 130 -0.62 -1.82 5.12
CA LEU A 130 -1.31 -2.87 5.88
C LEU A 130 -0.39 -3.95 6.45
N LEU A 131 0.90 -3.96 6.10
CA LEU A 131 1.85 -4.92 6.68
C LEU A 131 1.97 -4.73 8.19
N PRO A 132 2.05 -5.83 8.97
CA PRO A 132 2.14 -5.77 10.43
C PRO A 132 3.55 -5.35 10.90
N ILE A 133 4.02 -4.23 10.38
CA ILE A 133 5.35 -3.66 10.67
C ILE A 133 5.14 -2.37 11.46
N PRO A 134 5.81 -2.19 12.62
CA PRO A 134 5.76 -0.91 13.34
C PRO A 134 6.18 0.25 12.43
N ALA A 135 5.61 1.43 12.66
CA ALA A 135 5.68 2.64 11.82
C ALA A 135 4.77 2.63 10.58
N LEU A 136 4.13 1.51 10.25
CA LEU A 136 3.07 1.43 9.25
C LEU A 136 1.69 1.34 9.92
N ASP A 137 0.62 1.61 9.17
CA ASP A 137 -0.75 1.52 9.67
C ASP A 137 -1.09 0.10 10.16
N GLY A 138 -0.59 -0.93 9.47
CA GLY A 138 -0.73 -2.33 9.90
C GLY A 138 -0.09 -2.63 11.25
N GLY A 139 1.01 -1.97 11.59
CA GLY A 139 1.62 -2.04 12.92
C GLY A 139 0.72 -1.45 14.00
N LYS A 140 0.05 -0.31 13.72
CA LYS A 140 -0.96 0.27 14.61
C LYS A 140 -2.16 -0.64 14.78
N ILE A 141 -2.64 -1.26 13.71
CA ILE A 141 -3.72 -2.25 13.77
C ILE A 141 -3.33 -3.43 14.66
N LEU A 142 -2.10 -3.92 14.54
CA LEU A 142 -1.59 -5.00 15.39
C LEU A 142 -1.62 -4.60 16.88
N ILE A 143 -1.20 -3.38 17.21
CA ILE A 143 -1.28 -2.84 18.57
C ILE A 143 -2.74 -2.79 19.05
N LEU A 144 -3.67 -2.31 18.23
CA LEU A 144 -5.10 -2.27 18.58
C LEU A 144 -5.69 -3.67 18.81
N VAL A 145 -5.28 -4.67 18.02
CA VAL A 145 -5.67 -6.07 18.23
C VAL A 145 -5.14 -6.59 19.57
N ILE A 146 -3.89 -6.27 19.93
CA ILE A 146 -3.31 -6.62 21.24
C ILE A 146 -4.08 -5.94 22.38
N GLU A 147 -4.51 -4.69 22.24
CA GLU A 147 -5.36 -3.98 23.22
C GLU A 147 -6.70 -4.69 23.43
N ILE A 148 -7.34 -5.16 22.34
CA ILE A 148 -8.59 -5.92 22.43
C ILE A 148 -8.39 -7.20 23.24
N ILE A 149 -7.33 -7.97 22.94
CA ILE A 149 -7.03 -9.23 23.63
C ILE A 149 -6.72 -9.00 25.10
N ARG A 150 -5.92 -7.97 25.40
CA ARG A 150 -5.53 -7.62 26.77
C ARG A 150 -6.61 -6.86 27.55
N ARG A 151 -7.66 -6.39 26.88
CA ARG A 151 -8.71 -5.53 27.44
C ARG A 151 -8.15 -4.28 28.16
N LYS A 152 -7.01 -3.80 27.71
CA LYS A 152 -6.33 -2.64 28.29
C LYS A 152 -5.57 -1.91 27.21
N GLN A 153 -5.74 -0.59 27.15
CA GLN A 153 -5.00 0.28 26.25
C GLN A 153 -3.50 0.25 26.52
N MET A 154 -2.71 0.35 25.45
CA MET A 154 -1.26 0.51 25.56
C MET A 154 -0.94 1.94 26.01
N LYS A 155 0.10 2.11 26.80
CA LYS A 155 0.57 3.45 27.15
C LYS A 155 1.11 4.12 25.90
N VAL A 156 0.77 5.39 25.69
CA VAL A 156 1.22 6.21 24.54
C VAL A 156 2.74 6.16 24.38
N GLU A 157 3.47 6.26 25.49
CA GLU A 157 4.95 6.17 25.47
C GLU A 157 5.46 4.82 24.94
N THR A 158 4.77 3.73 25.25
CA THR A 158 5.18 2.38 24.79
C THR A 158 4.89 2.22 23.31
N GLU A 159 3.73 2.69 22.85
CA GLU A 159 3.36 2.71 21.45
C GLU A 159 4.35 3.55 20.65
N ALA A 160 4.65 4.76 21.09
CA ALA A 160 5.62 5.65 20.46
C ALA A 160 7.02 5.01 20.33
N LYS A 161 7.50 4.31 21.38
CA LYS A 161 8.78 3.58 21.31
C LYS A 161 8.77 2.46 20.28
N ILE A 162 7.69 1.67 20.20
CA ILE A 162 7.54 0.60 19.21
C ILE A 162 7.55 1.21 17.79
N GLN A 163 6.80 2.29 17.58
CA GLN A 163 6.75 2.99 16.29
C GLN A 163 8.12 3.57 15.91
N MET A 164 8.84 4.17 16.86
CA MET A 164 10.17 4.73 16.61
C MET A 164 11.19 3.64 16.21
N ILE A 165 11.17 2.49 16.86
CA ILE A 165 12.04 1.34 16.50
C ILE A 165 11.71 0.88 15.07
N GLY A 166 10.42 0.70 14.75
CA GLY A 166 9.99 0.32 13.41
C GLY A 166 10.41 1.34 12.35
N PHE A 167 10.20 2.62 12.63
CA PHE A 167 10.62 3.71 11.75
C PHE A 167 12.14 3.68 11.49
N SER A 168 12.94 3.46 12.53
CA SER A 168 14.41 3.37 12.38
C SER A 168 14.83 2.21 11.50
N ILE A 169 14.17 1.04 11.63
CA ILE A 169 14.43 -0.14 10.78
C ILE A 169 14.03 0.16 9.33
N LEU A 170 12.85 0.74 9.11
CA LEU A 170 12.40 1.10 7.75
C LEU A 170 13.28 2.16 7.11
N LEU A 171 13.77 3.14 7.89
CA LEU A 171 14.70 4.14 7.40
C LEU A 171 16.03 3.50 6.98
N ALA A 172 16.59 2.60 7.81
CA ALA A 172 17.81 1.88 7.46
C ALA A 172 17.62 1.03 6.18
N LEU A 173 16.50 0.31 6.07
CA LEU A 173 16.17 -0.46 4.86
C LEU A 173 16.04 0.46 3.64
N SER A 174 15.37 1.60 3.77
CA SER A 174 15.21 2.58 2.69
C SER A 174 16.56 3.11 2.20
N LEU A 175 17.51 3.35 3.11
CA LEU A 175 18.87 3.78 2.74
C LEU A 175 19.62 2.68 1.97
N ILE A 176 19.50 1.42 2.39
CA ILE A 176 20.14 0.28 1.69
C ILE A 176 19.53 0.12 0.29
N VAL A 177 18.21 0.17 0.16
CA VAL A 177 17.53 0.06 -1.14
C VAL A 177 17.91 1.24 -2.05
N THR A 178 17.95 2.46 -1.51
CA THR A 178 18.37 3.66 -2.27
C THR A 178 19.82 3.53 -2.77
N TYR A 179 20.71 3.02 -1.92
CA TYR A 179 22.10 2.75 -2.32
C TYR A 179 22.17 1.74 -3.47
N ASN A 180 21.42 0.64 -3.38
CA ASN A 180 21.35 -0.36 -4.46
C ASN A 180 20.75 0.21 -5.75
N ASP A 181 19.70 1.06 -5.65
CA ASP A 181 19.14 1.75 -6.81
C ASP A 181 20.18 2.60 -7.53
N ILE A 182 20.97 3.38 -6.78
CA ILE A 182 22.01 4.25 -7.34
C ILE A 182 23.09 3.40 -8.06
N ILE A 183 23.56 2.31 -7.44
CA ILE A 183 24.55 1.43 -8.07
C ILE A 183 24.02 0.79 -9.36
N ARG A 184 22.73 0.43 -9.37
CA ARG A 184 22.10 -0.19 -10.55
C ARG A 184 21.94 0.79 -11.73
N ILE A 185 21.87 2.09 -11.46
CA ILE A 185 21.68 3.13 -12.48
C ILE A 185 23.02 3.63 -13.04
N LEU A 186 24.12 3.53 -12.26
CA LEU A 186 25.48 3.89 -12.68
C LEU A 186 26.10 2.81 -13.57
#